data_1a834c1c9229b61c702ffb5c66f8f464
#
_entry.id   1a834c1c9229b61c702ffb5c66f8f464
#
_cell.length_a   1.000
_cell.length_b   1.000
_cell.length_c   1.000
_cell.angle_alpha   90.00
_cell.angle_beta   90.00
_cell.angle_gamma   90.00
#
_symmetry.space_group_name_H-M   'P 1'
#
loop_
_entity.id
_entity.type
_entity.pdbx_description
1 polymer ?
#
loop_
_entity_poly.entity_id
_entity_poly.type
_entity_poly.pdbx_seq_one_letter_code
_entity_poly.pdbx_strand_id
1 'polypeptide(L)'
;MRKWRCTICDYIFEGDEPPAVCPICGVGPEKFVLLEETTAELTVETIQSATLETAEAALATISYGLFVVTASWNGRANGQCANTVFQLTSLPSVIAVSLHKKSLTNEFICKSGVFTVSVLRRDETGLAMVRHFGYQSGRKVEKCAMLDMLPARNGCPIVRDAVSYFEAQVLPDKVIDVGSHILFVARVTSGRVLQKTPALTYEYYNEWKTAEKTKGAGSI
;
A
#
# COMPACT_ATOMS: atom_id res chain seq x y z
N MET A 1 0.69 -3.23 -31.58
CA MET A 1 1.82 -3.44 -30.65
C MET A 1 1.26 -4.07 -29.38
N ARG A 2 1.85 -5.13 -28.91
CA ARG A 2 1.43 -5.85 -27.71
C ARG A 2 2.04 -5.17 -26.49
N LYS A 3 1.38 -5.27 -25.32
CA LYS A 3 1.91 -4.75 -24.07
C LYS A 3 2.33 -5.92 -23.17
N TRP A 4 3.53 -5.88 -22.65
CA TRP A 4 4.10 -6.92 -21.80
C TRP A 4 4.39 -6.34 -20.42
N ARG A 5 3.92 -7.00 -19.36
CA ARG A 5 4.16 -6.58 -17.97
C ARG A 5 5.19 -7.50 -17.31
N CYS A 6 6.21 -6.91 -16.72
CA CYS A 6 7.15 -7.63 -15.87
C CYS A 6 6.48 -8.02 -14.55
N THR A 7 6.46 -9.32 -14.22
CA THR A 7 5.84 -9.84 -12.98
C THR A 7 6.63 -9.50 -11.70
N ILE A 8 7.87 -9.00 -11.85
CA ILE A 8 8.73 -8.67 -10.69
C ILE A 8 8.64 -7.19 -10.32
N CYS A 9 8.52 -6.29 -11.31
CA CYS A 9 8.59 -4.85 -11.05
C CYS A 9 7.45 -4.04 -11.70
N ASP A 10 6.49 -4.70 -12.32
CA ASP A 10 5.33 -4.12 -13.01
C ASP A 10 5.69 -3.17 -14.17
N TYR A 11 6.94 -3.23 -14.69
CA TYR A 11 7.31 -2.47 -15.88
C TYR A 11 6.50 -2.96 -17.08
N ILE A 12 5.92 -1.99 -17.82
CA ILE A 12 5.20 -2.28 -19.07
C ILE A 12 6.10 -1.95 -20.25
N PHE A 13 6.26 -2.92 -21.13
CA PHE A 13 6.98 -2.82 -22.41
C PHE A 13 5.99 -2.96 -23.56
N GLU A 14 6.11 -2.10 -24.57
CA GLU A 14 5.34 -2.17 -25.82
C GLU A 14 6.22 -2.72 -26.95
N GLY A 15 5.82 -3.86 -27.50
CA GLY A 15 6.53 -4.53 -28.57
C GLY A 15 5.81 -5.80 -28.99
N ASP A 16 6.22 -6.41 -30.11
CA ASP A 16 5.58 -7.64 -30.59
C ASP A 16 6.01 -8.88 -29.78
N GLU A 17 7.17 -8.81 -29.12
CA GLU A 17 7.71 -9.82 -28.20
C GLU A 17 8.16 -9.15 -26.89
N PRO A 18 8.28 -9.90 -25.76
CA PRO A 18 8.81 -9.35 -24.53
C PRO A 18 10.28 -8.94 -24.70
N PRO A 19 10.77 -7.94 -23.97
CA PRO A 19 12.17 -7.51 -24.08
C PRO A 19 13.10 -8.61 -23.57
N ALA A 20 14.27 -8.77 -24.18
CA ALA A 20 15.26 -9.77 -23.77
C ALA A 20 15.69 -9.64 -22.31
N VAL A 21 15.69 -8.41 -21.78
CA VAL A 21 16.00 -8.10 -20.38
C VAL A 21 15.10 -6.94 -19.93
N CYS A 22 14.53 -7.05 -18.73
CA CYS A 22 13.78 -5.96 -18.14
C CYS A 22 14.73 -4.78 -17.83
N PRO A 23 14.51 -3.57 -18.38
CA PRO A 23 15.40 -2.43 -18.16
C PRO A 23 15.36 -1.92 -16.71
N ILE A 24 14.42 -2.40 -15.89
CA ILE A 24 14.22 -1.94 -14.53
C ILE A 24 14.81 -2.89 -13.49
N CYS A 25 14.59 -4.20 -13.63
CA CYS A 25 15.00 -5.18 -12.62
C CYS A 25 15.93 -6.27 -13.15
N GLY A 26 16.31 -6.22 -14.45
CA GLY A 26 17.30 -7.10 -15.06
C GLY A 26 16.84 -8.54 -15.31
N VAL A 27 15.55 -8.87 -15.09
CA VAL A 27 15.04 -10.24 -15.34
C VAL A 27 14.82 -10.49 -16.83
N GLY A 28 14.87 -11.76 -17.21
CA GLY A 28 14.68 -12.20 -18.59
C GLY A 28 13.23 -12.18 -19.05
N PRO A 29 12.99 -12.49 -20.35
CA PRO A 29 11.68 -12.43 -20.98
C PRO A 29 10.65 -13.39 -20.35
N GLU A 30 11.08 -14.46 -19.69
CA GLU A 30 10.25 -15.43 -18.99
C GLU A 30 9.49 -14.85 -17.78
N LYS A 31 9.85 -13.63 -17.36
CA LYS A 31 9.17 -12.88 -16.31
C LYS A 31 8.21 -11.82 -16.85
N PHE A 32 7.95 -11.84 -18.15
CA PHE A 32 6.97 -10.97 -18.76
C PHE A 32 5.70 -11.73 -19.10
N VAL A 33 4.56 -11.14 -18.78
CA VAL A 33 3.24 -11.63 -19.19
C VAL A 33 2.65 -10.65 -20.20
N LEU A 34 2.02 -11.20 -21.22
CA LEU A 34 1.30 -10.40 -22.22
C LEU A 34 0.10 -9.74 -21.53
N LEU A 35 0.03 -8.41 -21.58
CA LEU A 35 -1.20 -7.70 -21.29
C LEU A 35 -2.06 -7.73 -22.55
N GLU A 36 -2.98 -8.66 -22.62
CA GLU A 36 -4.00 -8.59 -23.67
C GLU A 36 -4.82 -7.32 -23.44
N GLU A 37 -4.92 -6.47 -24.47
CA GLU A 37 -5.97 -5.46 -24.49
C GLU A 37 -7.28 -6.24 -24.54
N THR A 38 -7.95 -6.34 -23.39
CA THR A 38 -9.19 -7.09 -23.26
C THR A 38 -10.32 -6.27 -23.90
N THR A 39 -10.31 -6.20 -25.23
CA THR A 39 -11.50 -5.95 -26.05
C THR A 39 -12.10 -7.29 -26.51
N ALA A 40 -11.76 -8.40 -25.85
CA ALA A 40 -12.42 -9.67 -26.09
C ALA A 40 -13.91 -9.48 -25.80
N GLU A 41 -14.78 -9.71 -26.79
CA GLU A 41 -16.22 -9.77 -26.56
C GLU A 41 -16.50 -10.66 -25.36
N LEU A 42 -17.30 -10.15 -24.44
CA LEU A 42 -17.64 -10.84 -23.20
C LEU A 42 -18.60 -11.99 -23.57
N THR A 43 -18.03 -13.14 -23.89
CA THR A 43 -18.80 -14.37 -24.19
C THR A 43 -18.87 -15.25 -22.95
N VAL A 44 -19.86 -16.16 -22.92
CA VAL A 44 -19.97 -17.15 -21.83
C VAL A 44 -18.70 -18.01 -21.75
N GLU A 45 -18.08 -18.32 -22.88
CA GLU A 45 -16.85 -19.12 -22.97
C GLU A 45 -15.66 -18.39 -22.34
N THR A 46 -15.50 -17.06 -22.58
CA THR A 46 -14.44 -16.26 -21.95
C THR A 46 -14.61 -16.16 -20.43
N ILE A 47 -15.84 -16.12 -19.93
CA ILE A 47 -16.11 -16.13 -18.48
C ILE A 47 -15.81 -17.50 -17.88
N GLN A 48 -16.21 -18.60 -18.56
CA GLN A 48 -15.99 -19.96 -18.07
C GLN A 48 -14.53 -20.41 -18.14
N SER A 49 -13.68 -19.76 -18.95
CA SER A 49 -12.25 -20.00 -19.02
C SER A 49 -11.43 -19.25 -17.98
N ALA A 50 -12.05 -18.52 -17.05
CA ALA A 50 -11.36 -17.79 -16.01
C ALA A 50 -10.52 -18.72 -15.11
N THR A 51 -9.29 -18.30 -14.82
CA THR A 51 -8.29 -19.03 -14.04
C THR A 51 -7.88 -18.21 -12.81
N LEU A 52 -7.06 -18.78 -11.93
CA LEU A 52 -6.46 -18.03 -10.83
C LEU A 52 -5.60 -16.85 -11.34
N GLU A 53 -4.89 -17.05 -12.45
CA GLU A 53 -4.07 -15.99 -13.06
C GLU A 53 -4.91 -14.81 -13.54
N THR A 54 -6.05 -15.07 -14.22
CA THR A 54 -6.98 -14.00 -14.61
C THR A 54 -7.65 -13.35 -13.42
N ALA A 55 -7.89 -14.07 -12.32
CA ALA A 55 -8.40 -13.53 -11.06
C ALA A 55 -7.39 -12.58 -10.40
N GLU A 56 -6.09 -12.90 -10.42
CA GLU A 56 -5.04 -12.00 -9.90
C GLU A 56 -4.99 -10.68 -10.70
N ALA A 57 -5.13 -10.73 -12.01
CA ALA A 57 -5.23 -9.55 -12.86
C ALA A 57 -6.48 -8.72 -12.54
N ALA A 58 -7.62 -9.38 -12.32
CA ALA A 58 -8.86 -8.72 -11.91
C ALA A 58 -8.73 -8.06 -10.53
N LEU A 59 -8.10 -8.71 -9.55
CA LEU A 59 -7.84 -8.15 -8.22
C LEU A 59 -6.96 -6.89 -8.28
N ALA A 60 -6.04 -6.79 -9.25
CA ALA A 60 -5.21 -5.61 -9.44
C ALA A 60 -6.00 -4.35 -9.86
N THR A 61 -7.26 -4.48 -10.29
CA THR A 61 -8.15 -3.36 -10.61
C THR A 61 -8.81 -2.73 -9.38
N ILE A 62 -8.70 -3.35 -8.20
CA ILE A 62 -9.26 -2.80 -6.97
C ILE A 62 -8.49 -1.53 -6.58
N SER A 63 -9.22 -0.43 -6.40
CA SER A 63 -8.63 0.85 -5.99
C SER A 63 -8.39 0.87 -4.48
N TYR A 64 -7.21 1.38 -4.09
CA TYR A 64 -6.79 1.54 -2.69
C TYR A 64 -6.24 2.95 -2.46
N GLY A 65 -6.45 3.48 -1.24
CA GLY A 65 -5.65 4.59 -0.74
C GLY A 65 -4.24 4.14 -0.34
N LEU A 66 -3.36 5.11 -0.07
CA LEU A 66 -2.08 4.86 0.56
C LEU A 66 -1.98 5.61 1.90
N PHE A 67 -1.53 4.89 2.90
CA PHE A 67 -1.57 5.30 4.29
C PHE A 67 -0.23 5.01 4.97
N VAL A 68 0.08 5.77 6.01
CA VAL A 68 1.06 5.36 7.01
C VAL A 68 0.32 4.92 8.26
N VAL A 69 0.50 3.67 8.64
CA VAL A 69 0.00 3.11 9.90
C VAL A 69 1.13 3.14 10.91
N THR A 70 0.91 3.81 12.05
CA THR A 70 1.88 3.90 13.14
C THR A 70 1.36 3.22 14.39
N ALA A 71 2.28 2.66 15.16
CA ALA A 71 2.02 2.09 16.48
C ALA A 71 3.19 2.34 17.41
N SER A 72 2.91 2.36 18.72
CA SER A 72 3.92 2.56 19.77
C SER A 72 3.84 1.44 20.81
N TRP A 73 5.00 1.03 21.31
CA TRP A 73 5.14 0.07 22.39
C TRP A 73 6.45 0.30 23.16
N ASN A 74 6.36 0.30 24.50
CA ASN A 74 7.50 0.51 25.40
C ASN A 74 8.34 1.76 25.05
N GLY A 75 7.72 2.90 24.81
CA GLY A 75 8.40 4.16 24.51
C GLY A 75 8.99 4.24 23.09
N ARG A 76 8.83 3.20 22.28
CA ARG A 76 9.31 3.15 20.90
C ARG A 76 8.14 3.21 19.93
N ALA A 77 8.26 4.01 18.88
CA ALA A 77 7.28 4.12 17.81
C ALA A 77 7.80 3.54 16.50
N ASN A 78 6.92 2.94 15.72
CA ASN A 78 7.22 2.52 14.36
C ASN A 78 6.02 2.78 13.44
N GLY A 79 6.31 2.92 12.14
CA GLY A 79 5.29 3.05 11.11
C GLY A 79 5.61 2.21 9.87
N GLN A 80 4.58 1.91 9.09
CA GLN A 80 4.72 1.30 7.77
C GLN A 80 3.72 1.88 6.80
N CYS A 81 4.07 1.91 5.51
CA CYS A 81 3.13 2.18 4.45
C CYS A 81 2.19 0.97 4.27
N ALA A 82 0.90 1.23 4.09
CA ALA A 82 -0.13 0.23 3.86
C ALA A 82 -1.16 0.76 2.86
N ASN A 83 -1.71 -0.12 2.04
CA ASN A 83 -2.85 0.15 1.15
C ASN A 83 -4.15 -0.50 1.65
N THR A 84 -4.06 -1.47 2.53
CA THR A 84 -5.20 -2.24 3.06
C THR A 84 -5.75 -1.59 4.33
N VAL A 85 -6.30 -0.39 4.18
CA VAL A 85 -7.05 0.33 5.23
C VAL A 85 -8.39 0.73 4.63
N PHE A 86 -9.49 0.30 5.23
CA PHE A 86 -10.82 0.63 4.74
C PHE A 86 -11.87 0.70 5.86
N GLN A 87 -12.88 1.54 5.64
CA GLN A 87 -13.98 1.69 6.56
C GLN A 87 -14.96 0.52 6.41
N LEU A 88 -15.35 -0.07 7.54
CA LEU A 88 -16.35 -1.14 7.58
C LEU A 88 -17.75 -0.59 7.89
N THR A 89 -17.84 0.30 8.88
CA THR A 89 -19.11 0.89 9.31
C THR A 89 -18.93 2.37 9.63
N SER A 90 -20.01 3.15 9.50
CA SER A 90 -20.01 4.58 9.81
C SER A 90 -20.47 4.88 11.23
N LEU A 91 -21.40 4.10 11.77
CA LEU A 91 -21.95 4.28 13.12
C LEU A 91 -22.16 2.91 13.79
N PRO A 92 -21.32 2.50 14.75
CA PRO A 92 -20.07 3.16 15.15
C PRO A 92 -19.03 3.16 14.01
N SER A 93 -18.10 4.12 14.03
CA SER A 93 -17.02 4.15 13.05
C SER A 93 -16.02 3.02 13.30
N VAL A 94 -15.98 2.04 12.41
CA VAL A 94 -15.10 0.87 12.47
C VAL A 94 -14.34 0.75 11.16
N ILE A 95 -13.06 0.40 11.27
CA ILE A 95 -12.16 0.19 10.15
C ILE A 95 -11.51 -1.19 10.20
N ALA A 96 -11.02 -1.65 9.06
CA ALA A 96 -10.11 -2.78 8.98
C ALA A 96 -8.74 -2.35 8.45
N VAL A 97 -7.67 -2.95 8.98
CA VAL A 97 -6.29 -2.76 8.56
C VAL A 97 -5.60 -4.11 8.48
N SER A 98 -4.99 -4.44 7.35
CA SER A 98 -4.25 -5.69 7.18
C SER A 98 -2.76 -5.42 7.07
N LEU A 99 -1.95 -6.01 7.97
CA LEU A 99 -0.51 -5.80 8.04
C LEU A 99 0.25 -7.13 8.05
N HIS A 100 1.38 -7.15 7.36
CA HIS A 100 2.24 -8.34 7.31
C HIS A 100 2.74 -8.72 8.72
N LYS A 101 2.62 -10.00 9.10
CA LYS A 101 2.98 -10.53 10.43
C LYS A 101 4.41 -10.22 10.88
N LYS A 102 5.37 -10.20 9.94
CA LYS A 102 6.79 -9.95 10.25
C LYS A 102 7.11 -8.46 10.46
N SER A 103 6.16 -7.54 10.21
CA SER A 103 6.42 -6.12 10.38
C SER A 103 6.46 -5.72 11.85
N LEU A 104 7.33 -4.77 12.20
CA LEU A 104 7.44 -4.26 13.56
C LEU A 104 6.17 -3.51 13.97
N THR A 105 5.50 -2.82 13.03
CA THR A 105 4.23 -2.14 13.31
C THR A 105 3.13 -3.13 13.70
N ASN A 106 3.04 -4.29 13.01
CA ASN A 106 2.11 -5.36 13.38
C ASN A 106 2.37 -5.84 14.82
N GLU A 107 3.64 -6.12 15.15
CA GLU A 107 4.03 -6.54 16.49
C GLU A 107 3.61 -5.51 17.56
N PHE A 108 3.82 -4.22 17.29
CA PHE A 108 3.44 -3.16 18.22
C PHE A 108 1.92 -3.06 18.40
N ILE A 109 1.14 -3.18 17.31
CA ILE A 109 -0.33 -3.21 17.40
C ILE A 109 -0.82 -4.41 18.21
N CYS A 110 -0.25 -5.60 17.98
CA CYS A 110 -0.61 -6.78 18.77
C CYS A 110 -0.37 -6.59 20.27
N LYS A 111 0.67 -5.82 20.65
CA LYS A 111 1.02 -5.57 22.04
C LYS A 111 0.26 -4.40 22.68
N SER A 112 0.04 -3.32 21.94
CA SER A 112 -0.58 -2.09 22.46
C SER A 112 -2.10 -2.05 22.28
N GLY A 113 -2.63 -2.75 21.28
CA GLY A 113 -4.04 -2.71 20.94
C GLY A 113 -4.49 -1.39 20.29
N VAL A 114 -3.56 -0.46 19.98
CA VAL A 114 -3.87 0.85 19.39
C VAL A 114 -2.94 1.18 18.22
N PHE A 115 -3.44 2.00 17.31
CA PHE A 115 -2.66 2.51 16.19
C PHE A 115 -3.25 3.82 15.66
N THR A 116 -2.47 4.53 14.86
CA THR A 116 -2.90 5.72 14.14
C THR A 116 -2.70 5.51 12.65
N VAL A 117 -3.63 5.98 11.85
CA VAL A 117 -3.57 5.97 10.38
C VAL A 117 -3.46 7.40 9.89
N SER A 118 -2.46 7.69 9.08
CA SER A 118 -2.29 8.95 8.36
C SER A 118 -2.58 8.73 6.89
N VAL A 119 -3.53 9.47 6.33
CA VAL A 119 -3.89 9.45 4.91
C VAL A 119 -2.87 10.29 4.16
N LEU A 120 -2.13 9.69 3.22
CA LEU A 120 -1.08 10.40 2.49
C LEU A 120 -1.67 11.33 1.44
N ARG A 121 -0.98 12.43 1.17
CA ARG A 121 -1.34 13.41 0.13
C ARG A 121 -0.84 12.98 -1.24
N ARG A 122 -1.58 13.37 -2.29
CA ARG A 122 -1.28 13.04 -3.69
C ARG A 122 -0.27 14.03 -4.29
N ASP A 123 0.97 13.99 -3.81
CA ASP A 123 2.08 14.80 -4.30
C ASP A 123 3.44 14.18 -3.88
N GLU A 124 4.54 14.87 -4.18
CA GLU A 124 5.90 14.43 -3.87
C GLU A 124 6.12 14.20 -2.36
N THR A 125 5.45 14.97 -1.49
CA THR A 125 5.54 14.76 -0.03
C THR A 125 4.95 13.41 0.36
N GLY A 126 3.76 13.07 -0.13
CA GLY A 126 3.14 11.77 0.12
C GLY A 126 3.95 10.62 -0.48
N LEU A 127 4.49 10.78 -1.68
CA LEU A 127 5.38 9.81 -2.31
C LEU A 127 6.68 9.60 -1.53
N ALA A 128 7.25 10.67 -0.94
CA ALA A 128 8.40 10.57 -0.04
C ALA A 128 8.06 9.75 1.22
N MET A 129 6.85 9.89 1.77
CA MET A 129 6.38 9.09 2.91
C MET A 129 6.21 7.61 2.52
N VAL A 130 5.73 7.31 1.31
CA VAL A 130 5.68 5.93 0.80
C VAL A 130 7.07 5.32 0.75
N ARG A 131 8.07 6.03 0.21
CA ARG A 131 9.47 5.57 0.17
C ARG A 131 10.02 5.34 1.58
N HIS A 132 9.84 6.31 2.47
CA HIS A 132 10.38 6.26 3.83
C HIS A 132 9.77 5.13 4.65
N PHE A 133 8.45 4.99 4.67
CA PHE A 133 7.76 4.00 5.49
C PHE A 133 7.60 2.62 4.82
N GLY A 134 7.63 2.56 3.48
CA GLY A 134 7.42 1.33 2.71
C GLY A 134 8.71 0.55 2.40
N TYR A 135 9.84 1.23 2.16
CA TYR A 135 11.05 0.58 1.65
C TYR A 135 12.10 0.27 2.70
N GLN A 136 11.86 0.65 3.94
CA GLN A 136 12.78 0.43 5.04
C GLN A 136 12.16 -0.46 6.12
N SER A 137 13.00 -1.27 6.77
CA SER A 137 12.57 -2.07 7.90
C SER A 137 12.68 -1.29 9.21
N GLY A 138 11.58 -1.17 9.97
CA GLY A 138 11.59 -0.58 11.31
C GLY A 138 12.41 -1.36 12.35
N ARG A 139 12.87 -2.57 12.00
CA ARG A 139 13.83 -3.32 12.83
C ARG A 139 15.27 -2.85 12.65
N LYS A 140 15.56 -2.12 11.56
CA LYS A 140 16.90 -1.61 11.23
C LYS A 140 17.01 -0.09 11.42
N VAL A 141 15.92 0.64 11.26
CA VAL A 141 15.89 2.12 11.35
C VAL A 141 14.72 2.60 12.18
N GLU A 142 14.93 3.67 12.96
CA GLU A 142 13.92 4.35 13.76
C GLU A 142 13.10 5.31 12.88
N LYS A 143 12.22 4.76 12.03
CA LYS A 143 11.53 5.53 10.99
C LYS A 143 10.76 6.76 11.51
N CYS A 144 10.11 6.64 12.67
CA CYS A 144 9.37 7.77 13.24
C CYS A 144 10.27 8.85 13.84
N ALA A 145 11.43 8.50 14.38
CA ALA A 145 12.37 9.45 14.96
C ALA A 145 13.11 10.31 13.92
N MET A 146 13.12 9.87 12.65
CA MET A 146 13.79 10.61 11.56
C MET A 146 12.91 11.70 10.94
N LEU A 147 11.69 11.86 11.39
CA LEU A 147 10.70 12.79 10.83
C LEU A 147 10.06 13.64 11.92
N ASP A 148 9.60 14.82 11.52
CA ASP A 148 8.78 15.67 12.38
C ASP A 148 7.35 15.12 12.41
N MET A 149 7.07 14.28 13.40
CA MET A 149 5.77 13.64 13.62
C MET A 149 4.96 14.42 14.65
N LEU A 150 3.64 14.44 14.49
CA LEU A 150 2.73 15.01 15.48
C LEU A 150 2.35 13.95 16.53
N PRO A 151 2.24 14.31 17.82
CA PRO A 151 1.76 13.40 18.85
C PRO A 151 0.26 13.15 18.71
N ALA A 152 -0.17 11.89 18.76
CA ALA A 152 -1.58 11.52 18.90
C ALA A 152 -1.94 11.21 20.36
N ARG A 153 -3.25 11.21 20.68
CA ARG A 153 -3.71 10.93 22.04
C ARG A 153 -3.46 9.49 22.49
N ASN A 154 -3.50 8.56 21.53
CA ASN A 154 -3.21 7.14 21.77
C ASN A 154 -1.70 6.82 21.84
N GLY A 155 -0.83 7.85 21.74
CA GLY A 155 0.62 7.71 21.78
C GLY A 155 1.28 7.21 20.48
N CYS A 156 0.52 7.01 19.40
CA CYS A 156 1.03 6.58 18.11
C CYS A 156 1.21 7.81 17.19
N PRO A 157 2.42 8.08 16.66
CA PRO A 157 2.70 9.32 15.93
C PRO A 157 1.86 9.52 14.67
N ILE A 158 1.55 10.78 14.34
CA ILE A 158 0.85 11.18 13.12
C ILE A 158 1.86 11.78 12.14
N VAL A 159 1.75 11.46 10.85
CA VAL A 159 2.50 12.15 9.79
C VAL A 159 2.01 13.59 9.69
N ARG A 160 2.88 14.57 9.94
CA ARG A 160 2.51 16.01 9.96
C ARG A 160 1.85 16.48 8.68
N ASP A 161 2.37 16.07 7.54
CA ASP A 161 1.91 16.48 6.20
C ASP A 161 0.80 15.58 5.62
N ALA A 162 0.14 14.79 6.44
CA ALA A 162 -0.99 13.98 6.01
C ALA A 162 -2.22 14.82 5.63
N VAL A 163 -3.06 14.30 4.76
CA VAL A 163 -4.38 14.90 4.44
C VAL A 163 -5.27 14.87 5.67
N SER A 164 -5.30 13.73 6.34
CA SER A 164 -6.06 13.48 7.55
C SER A 164 -5.43 12.36 8.35
N TYR A 165 -5.84 12.25 9.60
CA TYR A 165 -5.49 11.11 10.44
C TYR A 165 -6.69 10.64 11.22
N PHE A 166 -6.63 9.40 11.69
CA PHE A 166 -7.53 8.85 12.67
C PHE A 166 -6.82 7.87 13.59
N GLU A 167 -7.21 7.90 14.85
CA GLU A 167 -6.73 7.02 15.91
C GLU A 167 -7.71 5.86 16.06
N ALA A 168 -7.20 4.66 16.28
CA ALA A 168 -8.03 3.48 16.37
C ALA A 168 -7.60 2.56 17.51
N GLN A 169 -8.59 1.90 18.11
CA GLN A 169 -8.41 0.86 19.10
C GLN A 169 -8.90 -0.48 18.53
N VAL A 170 -8.03 -1.46 18.55
CA VAL A 170 -8.31 -2.82 18.07
C VAL A 170 -9.45 -3.42 18.90
N LEU A 171 -10.37 -4.10 18.25
CA LEU A 171 -11.37 -4.95 18.88
C LEU A 171 -10.74 -6.35 19.08
N PRO A 172 -10.44 -6.75 20.33
CA PRO A 172 -9.60 -7.95 20.58
C PRO A 172 -10.20 -9.25 20.04
N ASP A 173 -11.52 -9.34 20.02
CA ASP A 173 -12.30 -10.47 19.49
C ASP A 173 -12.39 -10.50 17.96
N LYS A 174 -11.84 -9.50 17.29
CA LYS A 174 -11.90 -9.30 15.83
C LYS A 174 -10.51 -9.12 15.21
N VAL A 175 -9.55 -9.90 15.69
CA VAL A 175 -8.20 -10.01 15.10
C VAL A 175 -8.14 -11.33 14.35
N ILE A 176 -7.89 -11.26 13.04
CA ILE A 176 -7.99 -12.43 12.16
C ILE A 176 -6.62 -12.70 11.51
N ASP A 177 -6.15 -13.92 11.67
CA ASP A 177 -4.99 -14.44 10.97
C ASP A 177 -5.40 -14.89 9.56
N VAL A 178 -4.89 -14.21 8.53
CA VAL A 178 -5.13 -14.54 7.12
C VAL A 178 -3.90 -15.18 6.45
N GLY A 179 -3.04 -15.85 7.22
CA GLY A 179 -1.82 -16.51 6.75
C GLY A 179 -0.59 -15.60 6.82
N SER A 180 -0.28 -14.82 5.82
CA SER A 180 0.87 -13.91 5.81
C SER A 180 0.65 -12.60 6.58
N HIS A 181 -0.60 -12.21 6.78
CA HIS A 181 -1.01 -10.95 7.42
C HIS A 181 -1.92 -11.19 8.61
N ILE A 182 -2.04 -10.17 9.45
CA ILE A 182 -3.08 -10.04 10.47
C ILE A 182 -4.04 -8.95 10.00
N LEU A 183 -5.32 -9.26 9.96
CA LEU A 183 -6.40 -8.31 9.78
C LEU A 183 -6.88 -7.85 11.16
N PHE A 184 -6.69 -6.58 11.46
CA PHE A 184 -7.18 -5.91 12.65
C PHE A 184 -8.49 -5.19 12.33
N VAL A 185 -9.54 -5.51 13.02
CA VAL A 185 -10.77 -4.69 13.05
C VAL A 185 -10.68 -3.76 14.27
N ALA A 186 -10.88 -2.46 14.05
CA ALA A 186 -10.65 -1.46 15.07
C ALA A 186 -11.74 -0.39 15.06
N ARG A 187 -12.11 0.09 16.25
CA ARG A 187 -12.98 1.25 16.43
C ARG A 187 -12.18 2.52 16.29
N VAL A 188 -12.62 3.46 15.47
CA VAL A 188 -12.07 4.80 15.40
C VAL A 188 -12.44 5.58 16.67
N THR A 189 -11.45 6.12 17.35
CA THR A 189 -11.61 6.83 18.62
C THR A 189 -11.46 8.35 18.47
N SER A 190 -10.72 8.80 17.48
CA SER A 190 -10.46 10.22 17.19
C SER A 190 -9.98 10.38 15.74
N GLY A 191 -10.03 11.59 15.21
CA GLY A 191 -9.49 11.90 13.90
C GLY A 191 -9.74 13.35 13.49
N ARG A 192 -8.96 13.81 12.50
CA ARG A 192 -9.09 15.17 11.96
C ARG A 192 -8.59 15.23 10.51
N VAL A 193 -9.26 16.05 9.70
CA VAL A 193 -8.72 16.54 8.44
C VAL A 193 -7.70 17.63 8.74
N LEU A 194 -6.47 17.46 8.25
CA LEU A 194 -5.37 18.41 8.44
C LEU A 194 -5.25 19.36 7.26
N GLN A 195 -5.53 18.87 6.05
CA GLN A 195 -5.38 19.63 4.82
C GLN A 195 -6.50 19.26 3.84
N LYS A 196 -6.91 20.23 3.01
CA LYS A 196 -7.89 19.99 1.92
C LYS A 196 -7.16 19.75 0.59
N THR A 197 -6.46 18.63 0.49
CA THR A 197 -5.74 18.20 -0.71
C THR A 197 -6.19 16.79 -1.09
N PRO A 198 -6.04 16.37 -2.35
CA PRO A 198 -6.35 15.00 -2.76
C PRO A 198 -5.53 13.97 -2.00
N ALA A 199 -6.18 12.87 -1.61
CA ALA A 199 -5.50 11.72 -1.02
C ALA A 199 -4.73 10.93 -2.09
N LEU A 200 -3.61 10.34 -1.68
CA LEU A 200 -2.79 9.48 -2.52
C LEU A 200 -3.47 8.13 -2.70
N THR A 201 -3.67 7.74 -3.96
CA THR A 201 -4.18 6.42 -4.32
C THR A 201 -3.05 5.48 -4.77
N TYR A 202 -3.30 4.18 -4.67
CA TYR A 202 -2.35 3.16 -5.15
C TYR A 202 -2.17 3.23 -6.67
N GLU A 203 -3.23 3.58 -7.41
CA GLU A 203 -3.21 3.84 -8.85
C GLU A 203 -2.22 4.95 -9.20
N TYR A 204 -2.37 6.15 -8.59
CA TYR A 204 -1.45 7.27 -8.81
C TYR A 204 0.00 6.92 -8.46
N TYR A 205 0.19 6.17 -7.37
CA TYR A 205 1.52 5.70 -7.00
C TYR A 205 2.14 4.78 -8.06
N ASN A 206 1.36 3.88 -8.66
CA ASN A 206 1.83 3.00 -9.72
C ASN A 206 2.15 3.75 -11.01
N GLU A 207 1.33 4.72 -11.40
CA GLU A 207 1.60 5.63 -12.53
C GLU A 207 2.90 6.41 -12.31
N TRP A 208 3.04 7.03 -11.14
CA TRP A 208 4.25 7.75 -10.77
C TRP A 208 5.49 6.84 -10.79
N LYS A 209 5.40 5.66 -10.18
CA LYS A 209 6.50 4.69 -10.14
C LYS A 209 6.94 4.26 -11.54
N THR A 210 6.01 4.13 -12.47
CA THR A 210 6.28 3.82 -13.87
C THR A 210 7.00 4.99 -14.57
N ALA A 211 6.51 6.20 -14.39
CA ALA A 211 7.09 7.41 -14.98
C ALA A 211 8.53 7.70 -14.47
N GLU A 212 8.79 7.51 -13.17
CA GLU A 212 10.14 7.67 -12.58
C GLU A 212 11.13 6.63 -13.15
N LYS A 213 10.68 5.40 -13.34
CA LYS A 213 11.50 4.35 -13.92
C LYS A 213 11.89 4.66 -15.38
N THR A 214 10.97 5.26 -16.13
CA THR A 214 11.22 5.66 -17.54
C THR A 214 12.24 6.80 -17.63
N LYS A 215 12.20 7.76 -16.70
CA LYS A 215 13.19 8.86 -16.63
C LYS A 215 14.60 8.38 -16.30
N GLY A 216 14.73 7.41 -15.38
CA GLY A 216 16.03 6.83 -15.00
C GLY A 216 16.68 5.98 -16.08
N ALA A 217 15.91 5.42 -17.01
CA ALA A 217 16.40 4.63 -18.13
C ALA A 217 16.91 5.48 -19.34
N GLY A 218 16.60 6.77 -19.36
CA GLY A 218 17.02 7.71 -20.42
C GLY A 218 18.32 8.49 -20.13
N SER A 219 19.02 8.19 -19.04
CA SER A 219 20.25 8.90 -18.61
C SER A 219 21.44 7.94 -18.53
N ILE A 220 21.76 7.26 -19.63
CA ILE A 220 23.04 6.55 -19.86
C ILE A 220 23.51 6.88 -21.26
#